data_71cbe6576fe939698e694357d1801cc7
#
_entry.id   71cbe6576fe939698e694357d1801cc7
#
_cell.length_a   1.000
_cell.length_b   1.000
_cell.length_c   1.000
_cell.angle_alpha   90.00
_cell.angle_beta   90.00
_cell.angle_gamma   90.00
#
_symmetry.space_group_name_H-M   'P 1'
#
loop_
_entity.id
_entity.type
_entity.pdbx_description
1 polymer ?
#
loop_
_entity_poly.entity_id
_entity_poly.type
_entity_poly.pdbx_seq_one_letter_code
_entity_poly.pdbx_strand_id
1 'polypeptide(L)'
;MDLVSIRRMEKVVLTWGDRFIKRVFTDQEARICRRRPAPHAAFALRFAAKEAFSKALGLGMRRGIRWRDIEVFNDPSGKPGLRLFGVAADICREKGITGIHLSLSDDGDYGIAMVVMERGA
;
A
#
# COMPACT_ATOMS: atom_id res chain seq x y z
N MET A 1 10.90 2.79 3.26
CA MET A 1 10.42 3.97 2.54
C MET A 1 10.34 3.67 1.06
N ASP A 2 9.33 4.18 0.39
CA ASP A 2 9.19 4.00 -1.05
C ASP A 2 8.71 5.28 -1.71
N LEU A 3 9.34 5.62 -2.83
CA LEU A 3 9.01 6.80 -3.63
C LEU A 3 8.28 6.34 -4.88
N VAL A 4 7.18 6.99 -5.22
CA VAL A 4 6.39 6.64 -6.39
C VAL A 4 6.14 7.86 -7.27
N SER A 5 6.17 7.66 -8.59
CA SER A 5 5.78 8.68 -9.56
C SER A 5 4.28 8.59 -9.80
N ILE A 6 3.56 9.66 -9.49
CA ILE A 6 2.11 9.74 -9.71
C ILE A 6 1.80 9.71 -11.21
N ARG A 7 2.64 10.36 -12.02
CA ARG A 7 2.50 10.34 -13.47
C ARG A 7 2.64 8.94 -14.06
N ARG A 8 3.58 8.16 -13.54
CA ARG A 8 3.74 6.75 -13.96
C ARG A 8 2.53 5.91 -13.58
N MET A 9 1.99 6.12 -12.39
CA MET A 9 0.78 5.42 -11.96
C MET A 9 -0.38 5.75 -12.88
N GLU A 10 -0.55 7.01 -13.24
CA GLU A 10 -1.59 7.42 -14.18
C GLU A 10 -1.45 6.68 -15.51
N LYS A 11 -0.24 6.60 -16.06
CA LYS A 11 0.00 5.87 -17.31
C LYS A 11 -0.34 4.39 -17.19
N VAL A 12 0.04 3.77 -16.09
CA VAL A 12 -0.26 2.35 -15.86
C VAL A 12 -1.76 2.11 -15.78
N VAL A 13 -2.47 2.95 -15.04
CA VAL A 13 -3.92 2.84 -14.89
C VAL A 13 -4.63 3.07 -16.23
N LEU A 14 -4.19 4.05 -17.01
CA LEU A 14 -4.77 4.33 -18.32
C LEU A 14 -4.50 3.21 -19.32
N THR A 15 -3.33 2.57 -19.23
CA THR A 15 -2.94 1.49 -20.15
C THR A 15 -3.63 0.17 -19.82
N TRP A 16 -3.61 -0.22 -18.54
CA TRP A 16 -4.04 -1.55 -18.10
C TRP A 16 -5.43 -1.55 -17.46
N GLY A 17 -5.92 -0.39 -17.03
CA GLY A 17 -7.26 -0.23 -16.49
C GLY A 17 -7.57 -1.12 -15.32
N ASP A 18 -8.77 -1.71 -15.34
CA ASP A 18 -9.27 -2.54 -14.25
C ASP A 18 -8.43 -3.78 -13.98
N ARG A 19 -7.72 -4.30 -14.99
CA ARG A 19 -6.85 -5.48 -14.79
C ARG A 19 -5.76 -5.17 -13.76
N PHE A 20 -5.11 -4.02 -13.89
CA PHE A 20 -4.09 -3.60 -12.96
C PHE A 20 -4.69 -3.31 -11.58
N ILE A 21 -5.79 -2.56 -11.54
CA ILE A 21 -6.42 -2.15 -10.29
C ILE A 21 -6.87 -3.38 -9.50
N LYS A 22 -7.54 -4.32 -10.13
CA LYS A 22 -8.02 -5.54 -9.46
C LYS A 22 -6.89 -6.43 -8.97
N ARG A 23 -5.76 -6.42 -9.64
CA ARG A 23 -4.61 -7.23 -9.23
C ARG A 23 -3.90 -6.66 -8.01
N VAL A 24 -3.83 -5.35 -7.90
CA VAL A 24 -3.00 -4.66 -6.91
C VAL A 24 -3.80 -4.16 -5.71
N PHE A 25 -5.02 -3.71 -5.94
CA PHE A 25 -5.81 -3.06 -4.90
C PHE A 25 -7.03 -3.89 -4.53
N THR A 26 -7.42 -3.82 -3.25
CA THR A 26 -8.68 -4.40 -2.81
C THR A 26 -9.84 -3.58 -3.37
N ASP A 27 -11.03 -4.17 -3.39
CA ASP A 27 -12.22 -3.46 -3.85
C ASP A 27 -12.48 -2.20 -3.04
N GLN A 28 -12.22 -2.27 -1.74
CA GLN A 28 -12.38 -1.11 -0.85
C GLN A 28 -11.39 -0.01 -1.19
N GLU A 29 -10.12 -0.35 -1.40
CA GLU A 29 -9.09 0.61 -1.80
C GLU A 29 -9.48 1.30 -3.10
N ALA A 30 -9.89 0.52 -4.10
CA ALA A 30 -10.27 1.08 -5.40
C ALA A 30 -11.46 2.03 -5.27
N ARG A 31 -12.46 1.66 -4.48
CA ARG A 31 -13.64 2.49 -4.25
C ARG A 31 -13.27 3.84 -3.62
N ILE A 32 -12.42 3.80 -2.61
CA ILE A 32 -11.98 5.02 -1.92
C ILE A 32 -11.14 5.90 -2.84
N CYS A 33 -10.18 5.31 -3.55
CA CYS A 33 -9.32 6.07 -4.46
C CYS A 33 -10.09 6.77 -5.55
N ARG A 34 -11.09 6.10 -6.15
CA ARG A 34 -11.89 6.67 -7.23
C ARG A 34 -12.73 7.87 -6.78
N ARG A 35 -13.00 8.00 -5.49
CA ARG A 35 -13.76 9.11 -4.92
C ARG A 35 -12.88 10.31 -4.55
N ARG A 36 -11.55 10.15 -4.55
CA ARG A 36 -10.64 11.22 -4.18
C ARG A 36 -10.54 12.25 -5.31
N PRO A 37 -10.24 13.53 -4.97
CA PRO A 37 -10.07 14.57 -5.99
C PRO A 37 -8.97 14.25 -6.99
N ALA A 38 -7.90 13.56 -6.56
CA ALA A 38 -6.81 13.14 -7.41
C ALA A 38 -6.65 11.61 -7.31
N PRO A 39 -7.46 10.82 -8.05
CA PRO A 39 -7.44 9.36 -7.93
C PRO A 39 -6.09 8.72 -8.21
N HIS A 40 -5.35 9.22 -9.20
CA HIS A 40 -4.04 8.64 -9.53
C HIS A 40 -3.03 8.81 -8.40
N ALA A 41 -3.07 9.95 -7.71
CA ALA A 41 -2.23 10.17 -6.53
C ALA A 41 -2.63 9.21 -5.41
N ALA A 42 -3.92 9.00 -5.19
CA ALA A 42 -4.42 8.07 -4.17
C ALA A 42 -3.97 6.63 -4.44
N PHE A 43 -4.06 6.18 -5.69
CA PHE A 43 -3.59 4.85 -6.07
C PHE A 43 -2.06 4.76 -5.93
N ALA A 44 -1.33 5.78 -6.36
CA ALA A 44 0.13 5.79 -6.28
C ALA A 44 0.62 5.66 -4.84
N LEU A 45 0.04 6.41 -3.92
CA LEU A 45 0.40 6.36 -2.51
C LEU A 45 0.14 4.98 -1.90
N ARG A 46 -0.98 4.36 -2.23
CA ARG A 46 -1.29 3.03 -1.74
C ARG A 46 -0.36 1.97 -2.31
N PHE A 47 -0.01 2.11 -3.58
CA PHE A 47 0.97 1.23 -4.21
C PHE A 47 2.33 1.34 -3.49
N ALA A 48 2.79 2.56 -3.26
CA ALA A 48 4.04 2.81 -2.53
C ALA A 48 4.01 2.22 -1.11
N ALA A 49 2.87 2.32 -0.44
CA ALA A 49 2.70 1.74 0.90
C ALA A 49 2.89 0.23 0.88
N LYS A 50 2.33 -0.46 -0.11
CA LYS A 50 2.46 -1.91 -0.26
C LYS A 50 3.91 -2.31 -0.52
N GLU A 51 4.60 -1.56 -1.38
CA GLU A 51 6.02 -1.81 -1.64
C GLU A 51 6.86 -1.54 -0.40
N ALA A 52 6.61 -0.43 0.31
CA ALA A 52 7.34 -0.10 1.53
C ALA A 52 7.16 -1.19 2.59
N PHE A 53 5.95 -1.74 2.72
CA PHE A 53 5.67 -2.84 3.62
C PHE A 53 6.52 -4.07 3.26
N SER A 54 6.50 -4.47 2.01
CA SER A 54 7.23 -5.66 1.57
C SER A 54 8.75 -5.50 1.74
N LYS A 55 9.27 -4.30 1.52
CA LYS A 55 10.67 -4.00 1.76
C LYS A 55 11.03 -4.05 3.23
N ALA A 56 10.15 -3.54 4.09
CA ALA A 56 10.36 -3.58 5.54
C ALA A 56 10.44 -5.02 6.06
N LEU A 57 9.71 -5.95 5.43
CA LEU A 57 9.83 -7.38 5.72
C LEU A 57 11.11 -8.00 5.16
N GLY A 58 11.80 -7.31 4.26
CA GLY A 58 12.99 -7.82 3.61
C GLY A 58 12.72 -8.82 2.49
N LEU A 59 11.48 -8.95 2.06
CA LEU A 59 11.08 -9.98 1.10
C LEU A 59 10.73 -9.46 -0.29
N GLY A 60 10.36 -8.17 -0.41
CA GLY A 60 9.68 -7.70 -1.59
C GLY A 60 8.36 -8.46 -1.74
N MET A 61 7.77 -8.45 -2.90
CA MET A 61 6.50 -9.17 -3.16
C MET A 61 6.80 -10.63 -3.52
N ARG A 62 7.36 -11.35 -2.55
CA ARG A 62 7.78 -12.75 -2.69
C ARG A 62 7.12 -13.62 -1.64
N ARG A 63 7.39 -14.94 -1.67
CA ARG A 63 6.91 -15.91 -0.70
C ARG A 63 5.40 -16.02 -0.61
N GLY A 64 4.72 -15.78 -1.73
CA GLY A 64 3.27 -15.89 -1.77
C GLY A 64 2.52 -14.67 -1.28
N ILE A 65 3.21 -13.59 -0.93
CA ILE A 65 2.55 -12.33 -0.57
C ILE A 65 1.87 -11.76 -1.82
N ARG A 66 0.60 -11.46 -1.70
CA ARG A 66 -0.17 -10.85 -2.77
C ARG A 66 -0.36 -9.37 -2.48
N TRP A 67 -0.44 -8.56 -3.55
CA TRP A 67 -0.70 -7.12 -3.39
C TRP A 67 -1.97 -6.87 -2.57
N ARG A 68 -3.03 -7.63 -2.82
CA ARG A 68 -4.32 -7.46 -2.15
C ARG A 68 -4.33 -7.96 -0.69
N ASP A 69 -3.29 -8.64 -0.25
CA ASP A 69 -3.12 -9.05 1.14
C ASP A 69 -2.69 -7.88 2.03
N ILE A 70 -2.30 -6.77 1.42
CA ILE A 70 -1.86 -5.55 2.10
C ILE A 70 -2.85 -4.45 1.72
N GLU A 71 -3.73 -4.09 2.64
CA GLU A 71 -4.75 -3.08 2.37
C GLU A 71 -4.47 -1.80 3.15
N VAL A 72 -4.44 -0.69 2.45
CA VAL A 72 -4.34 0.63 3.09
C VAL A 72 -5.74 1.10 3.44
N PHE A 73 -5.92 1.51 4.68
CA PHE A 73 -7.17 2.10 5.13
C PHE A 73 -6.88 3.41 5.87
N ASN A 74 -7.90 4.22 6.04
CA ASN A 74 -7.82 5.41 6.87
C ASN A 74 -8.77 5.25 8.05
N ASP A 75 -8.30 5.59 9.26
CA ASP A 75 -9.17 5.58 10.42
C ASP A 75 -10.13 6.80 10.37
N PRO A 76 -11.10 6.91 11.30
CA PRO A 76 -12.02 8.04 11.29
C PRO A 76 -11.36 9.41 11.38
N SER A 77 -10.15 9.49 11.94
CA SER A 77 -9.39 10.76 12.01
C SER A 77 -8.63 11.05 10.71
N GLY A 78 -8.63 10.12 9.74
CA GLY A 78 -7.90 10.24 8.49
C GLY A 78 -6.50 9.65 8.52
N LYS A 79 -6.06 9.11 9.64
CA LYS A 79 -4.73 8.51 9.76
C LYS A 79 -4.66 7.20 8.96
N PRO A 80 -3.63 7.03 8.11
CA PRO A 80 -3.50 5.80 7.34
C PRO A 80 -2.97 4.65 8.19
N GLY A 81 -3.36 3.44 7.82
CA GLY A 81 -2.89 2.21 8.43
C GLY A 81 -2.92 1.08 7.42
N LEU A 82 -2.35 -0.05 7.81
CA LEU A 82 -2.32 -1.26 7.00
C LEU A 82 -3.13 -2.37 7.66
N ARG A 83 -3.98 -2.99 6.86
CA ARG A 83 -4.72 -4.19 7.26
C ARG A 83 -4.15 -5.35 6.45
N LEU A 84 -3.77 -6.42 7.13
CA LEU A 84 -3.10 -7.54 6.51
C LEU A 84 -3.99 -8.77 6.45
N PHE A 85 -3.84 -9.51 5.36
CA PHE A 85 -4.57 -10.75 5.10
C PHE A 85 -3.60 -11.83 4.63
N GLY A 86 -4.04 -13.08 4.67
CA GLY A 86 -3.34 -14.19 4.05
C GLY A 86 -1.89 -14.34 4.49
N VAL A 87 -1.04 -14.59 3.52
CA VAL A 87 0.39 -14.86 3.77
C VAL A 87 1.09 -13.65 4.41
N ALA A 88 0.72 -12.43 4.05
CA ALA A 88 1.31 -11.24 4.65
C ALA A 88 1.06 -11.21 6.16
N ALA A 89 -0.16 -11.51 6.59
CA ALA A 89 -0.50 -11.58 8.00
C ALA A 89 0.26 -12.71 8.71
N ASP A 90 0.36 -13.87 8.07
CA ASP A 90 1.06 -15.02 8.63
C ASP A 90 2.55 -14.74 8.84
N ILE A 91 3.21 -14.13 7.88
CA ILE A 91 4.64 -13.79 7.99
C ILE A 91 4.88 -12.80 9.13
N CYS A 92 4.03 -11.79 9.26
CA CYS A 92 4.15 -10.83 10.37
C CYS A 92 4.01 -11.52 11.73
N ARG A 93 3.07 -12.45 11.84
CA ARG A 93 2.86 -13.21 13.06
C ARG A 93 4.08 -14.06 13.38
N GLU A 94 4.62 -14.78 12.40
CA GLU A 94 5.82 -15.60 12.56
C GLU A 94 7.03 -14.79 13.00
N LYS A 95 7.17 -13.57 12.47
CA LYS A 95 8.29 -12.68 12.81
C LYS A 95 8.07 -11.91 14.11
N GLY A 96 6.93 -12.09 14.77
CA GLY A 96 6.63 -11.40 16.02
C GLY A 96 6.37 -9.92 15.87
N ILE A 97 5.95 -9.48 14.69
CA ILE A 97 5.63 -8.07 14.43
C ILE A 97 4.30 -7.75 15.08
N THR A 98 4.29 -6.79 15.99
CA THR A 98 3.10 -6.40 16.76
C THR A 98 2.60 -5.00 16.45
N GLY A 99 3.40 -4.19 15.78
CA GLY A 99 3.01 -2.84 15.41
C GLY A 99 3.49 -2.50 14.02
N ILE A 100 2.62 -1.85 13.23
CA ILE A 100 2.95 -1.36 11.90
C ILE A 100 2.46 0.07 11.81
N HIS A 101 3.36 0.98 11.47
CA HIS A 101 3.07 2.40 11.34
C HIS A 101 3.28 2.83 9.90
N LEU A 102 2.30 3.52 9.35
CA LEU A 102 2.31 3.98 7.96
C LEU A 102 2.19 5.50 7.90
N SER A 103 3.08 6.12 7.13
CA SER A 103 2.99 7.53 6.80
C SER A 103 2.98 7.70 5.30
N LEU A 104 2.08 8.54 4.80
CA LEU A 104 1.94 8.82 3.37
C LEU A 104 2.03 10.34 3.17
N SER A 105 2.75 10.75 2.12
CA SER A 105 2.85 12.16 1.76
C SER A 105 3.04 12.28 0.26
N ASP A 106 2.46 13.31 -0.34
CA ASP A 106 2.67 13.58 -1.76
C ASP A 106 2.94 15.07 -1.99
N ASP A 107 3.73 15.35 -3.02
CA ASP A 107 4.06 16.70 -3.43
C ASP A 107 4.35 16.68 -4.93
N GLY A 108 3.53 17.42 -5.68
CA GLY A 108 3.65 17.49 -7.14
C GLY A 108 3.46 16.12 -7.79
N ASP A 109 4.49 15.66 -8.48
CA ASP A 109 4.45 14.42 -9.24
C ASP A 109 4.86 13.18 -8.46
N TYR A 110 5.21 13.33 -7.18
CA TYR A 110 5.74 12.23 -6.39
C TYR A 110 4.97 11.99 -5.11
N GLY A 111 4.88 10.72 -4.75
CA GLY A 111 4.37 10.30 -3.45
C GLY A 111 5.42 9.50 -2.71
N ILE A 112 5.36 9.55 -1.40
CA ILE A 112 6.28 8.82 -0.52
C ILE A 112 5.47 8.05 0.51
N ALA A 113 5.84 6.79 0.71
CA ALA A 113 5.29 5.96 1.77
C ALA A 113 6.42 5.52 2.70
N MET A 114 6.18 5.58 3.99
CA MET A 114 7.10 5.07 5.00
C MET A 114 6.38 4.08 5.89
N VAL A 115 6.97 2.90 6.05
CA VAL A 115 6.45 1.86 6.92
C VAL A 115 7.50 1.58 7.99
N VAL A 116 7.08 1.63 9.25
CA VAL A 116 7.90 1.27 10.41
C VAL A 116 7.23 0.12 11.12
N MET A 117 7.97 -0.93 11.37
CA MET A 117 7.47 -2.11 12.06
C MET A 117 8.12 -2.26 13.42
N GLU A 118 7.33 -2.72 14.41
CA GLU A 118 7.80 -3.01 15.75
C GLU A 118 7.63 -4.49 16.02
N ARG A 119 8.64 -5.05 16.68
CA ARG A 119 8.56 -6.41 17.17
C ARG A 119 8.22 -6.36 18.65
N GLY A 120 7.24 -7.15 19.06
CA GLY A 120 6.84 -7.23 20.46
C GLY A 120 7.91 -7.86 21.34
N ALA A 121 7.91 -7.46 22.58
CA ALA A 121 8.82 -8.02 23.59
C ALA A 121 8.40 -9.46 23.98
#